data_4bd191f41d49de46e92c6fe2949215b1
#
_entry.id   4bd191f41d49de46e92c6fe2949215b1
#
_cell.length_a   1.000
_cell.length_b   1.000
_cell.length_c   1.000
_cell.angle_alpha   90.00
_cell.angle_beta   90.00
_cell.angle_gamma   90.00
#
_symmetry.space_group_name_H-M   'P 1'
#
loop_
_entity.id
_entity.type
_entity.pdbx_description
1 polymer ?
#
loop_
_entity_poly.entity_id
_entity_poly.type
_entity_poly.pdbx_seq_one_letter_code
_entity_poly.pdbx_strand_id
1 'polypeptide(L)'
;IEQIDLGDAELVISSSHLVAKGVLTAPDQLHLSYVHTPVRYAWDQMHAYLSRSALARRGFGPLIRWQLHALRQWDQLSAQRVDHLLANSRFTARRIQKFWGRQAQVLHPPVAVERFRWDAPRDDIYLCLCRLVPYKRVDLVVEAFNRLGLPLVVVGDGPERKRLEALAGPTVTLLGRQSQEQVAELMSSCRAFVYAGLEDFGIAPVEAMAAGAPVIGLGRGGLLDTVRCATTGLEQATGVLFPDQSVGSLVEAVTWFEQKRIWRQLDAAAIRQWAERFRPEAFKARFEATLRQAWTAHQSRCAVAASDPAGMPALQL
;
A
#
# COMPACT_ATOMS: atom_id res chain seq x y z
N ILE A 1 21.61 -9.20 4.92
CA ILE A 1 21.61 -8.17 3.87
C ILE A 1 22.93 -7.38 3.89
N GLU A 2 23.46 -7.01 5.07
CA GLU A 2 24.70 -6.26 5.23
C GLU A 2 25.98 -7.04 4.87
N GLN A 3 25.86 -8.34 4.54
CA GLN A 3 26.96 -9.19 4.09
C GLN A 3 26.99 -9.38 2.56
N ILE A 4 26.07 -8.73 1.84
CA ILE A 4 26.06 -8.77 0.39
C ILE A 4 27.17 -7.84 -0.12
N ASP A 5 28.09 -8.42 -0.88
CA ASP A 5 29.08 -7.65 -1.62
C ASP A 5 28.47 -7.15 -2.92
N LEU A 6 28.51 -5.85 -3.11
CA LEU A 6 27.99 -5.17 -4.31
C LEU A 6 29.05 -4.98 -5.40
N GLY A 7 30.31 -5.34 -5.12
CA GLY A 7 31.43 -5.15 -6.04
C GLY A 7 31.50 -3.71 -6.54
N ASP A 8 31.77 -3.55 -7.83
CA ASP A 8 31.97 -2.24 -8.50
C ASP A 8 30.67 -1.60 -9.00
N ALA A 9 29.52 -1.96 -8.43
CA ALA A 9 28.22 -1.40 -8.84
C ALA A 9 28.13 0.08 -8.45
N GLU A 10 28.08 0.98 -9.42
CA GLU A 10 27.97 2.43 -9.18
C GLU A 10 26.56 2.84 -8.70
N LEU A 11 25.53 2.04 -9.05
CA LEU A 11 24.13 2.27 -8.73
C LEU A 11 23.51 1.06 -8.06
N VAL A 12 22.92 1.28 -6.90
CA VAL A 12 22.19 0.28 -6.13
C VAL A 12 20.72 0.67 -6.02
N ILE A 13 19.83 -0.20 -6.48
CA ILE A 13 18.38 -0.01 -6.33
C ILE A 13 17.82 -1.10 -5.42
N SER A 14 17.24 -0.73 -4.29
CA SER A 14 16.60 -1.67 -3.38
C SER A 14 15.06 -1.49 -3.36
N SER A 15 14.33 -2.61 -3.52
CA SER A 15 12.88 -2.67 -3.31
C SER A 15 12.63 -3.23 -1.91
N SER A 16 12.20 -2.39 -0.97
CA SER A 16 12.27 -2.68 0.45
C SER A 16 10.92 -2.61 1.16
N HIS A 17 10.55 -3.70 1.82
CA HIS A 17 9.48 -3.72 2.82
C HIS A 17 10.01 -4.04 4.23
N LEU A 18 11.30 -4.41 4.34
CA LEU A 18 11.97 -4.72 5.59
C LEU A 18 13.49 -4.44 5.47
N VAL A 19 14.27 -5.38 4.94
CA VAL A 19 15.73 -5.41 5.09
C VAL A 19 16.50 -4.89 3.87
N ALA A 20 15.93 -4.90 2.67
CA ALA A 20 16.67 -4.63 1.45
C ALA A 20 17.38 -3.26 1.43
N LYS A 21 16.78 -2.22 2.03
CA LYS A 21 17.39 -0.89 2.20
C LYS A 21 18.65 -0.87 3.07
N GLY A 22 18.90 -1.95 3.84
CA GLY A 22 20.02 -2.06 4.76
C GLY A 22 21.31 -2.58 4.12
N VAL A 23 21.35 -2.79 2.83
CA VAL A 23 22.59 -3.16 2.12
C VAL A 23 23.65 -2.06 2.36
N LEU A 24 24.90 -2.47 2.50
CA LEU A 24 26.02 -1.52 2.68
C LEU A 24 26.53 -1.08 1.32
N THR A 25 26.71 0.20 1.17
CA THR A 25 27.24 0.83 -0.06
C THR A 25 28.53 1.60 0.26
N ALA A 26 29.41 1.68 -0.71
CA ALA A 26 30.61 2.53 -0.65
C ALA A 26 30.24 4.01 -0.85
N PRO A 27 31.15 4.97 -0.50
CA PRO A 27 30.87 6.40 -0.60
C PRO A 27 30.58 6.90 -2.02
N ASP A 28 31.07 6.22 -3.03
CA ASP A 28 30.94 6.50 -4.46
C ASP A 28 29.76 5.74 -5.12
N GLN A 29 29.08 4.89 -4.37
CA GLN A 29 27.88 4.16 -4.83
C GLN A 29 26.61 4.92 -4.52
N LEU A 30 25.77 5.17 -5.52
CA LEU A 30 24.45 5.77 -5.33
C LEU A 30 23.43 4.69 -4.88
N HIS A 31 22.81 4.87 -3.71
CA HIS A 31 21.74 3.98 -3.24
C HIS A 31 20.36 4.65 -3.29
N LEU A 32 19.47 4.12 -4.15
CA LEU A 32 18.08 4.51 -4.23
C LEU A 32 17.20 3.38 -3.70
N SER A 33 16.33 3.66 -2.71
CA SER A 33 15.44 2.65 -2.13
C SER A 33 13.97 2.97 -2.39
N TYR A 34 13.27 2.04 -3.05
CA TYR A 34 11.81 2.05 -3.17
C TYR A 34 11.19 1.35 -1.97
N VAL A 35 10.57 2.13 -1.08
CA VAL A 35 10.05 1.66 0.20
C VAL A 35 8.56 1.36 0.10
N HIS A 36 8.20 0.09 0.30
CA HIS A 36 6.81 -0.35 0.37
C HIS A 36 6.17 0.02 1.71
N THR A 37 6.93 -0.12 2.80
CA THR A 37 6.50 0.24 4.15
C THR A 37 7.69 0.18 5.12
N PRO A 38 7.78 1.04 6.13
CA PRO A 38 8.54 0.75 7.35
C PRO A 38 7.96 -0.47 8.07
N VAL A 39 8.79 -1.17 8.84
CA VAL A 39 8.43 -2.46 9.48
C VAL A 39 7.24 -2.32 10.41
N ARG A 40 6.02 -2.65 9.95
CA ARG A 40 4.76 -2.41 10.69
C ARG A 40 4.73 -3.05 12.06
N TYR A 41 5.12 -4.32 12.18
CA TYR A 41 5.09 -5.06 13.45
C TYR A 41 6.17 -4.62 14.45
N ALA A 42 7.18 -3.88 14.01
CA ALA A 42 8.15 -3.27 14.91
C ALA A 42 7.71 -1.87 15.38
N TRP A 43 6.94 -1.14 14.58
CA TRP A 43 6.50 0.22 14.85
C TRP A 43 5.03 0.28 15.29
N ASP A 44 4.15 0.73 14.45
CA ASP A 44 2.76 1.09 14.74
C ASP A 44 1.81 -0.09 14.99
N GLN A 45 2.16 -1.29 14.53
CA GLN A 45 1.35 -2.50 14.75
C GLN A 45 1.95 -3.45 15.82
N MET A 46 2.94 -3.00 16.58
CA MET A 46 3.62 -3.84 17.58
C MET A 46 2.64 -4.42 18.61
N HIS A 47 1.72 -3.62 19.13
CA HIS A 47 0.75 -4.06 20.14
C HIS A 47 -0.23 -5.11 19.57
N ALA A 48 -0.73 -4.89 18.35
CA ALA A 48 -1.59 -5.84 17.67
C ALA A 48 -0.88 -7.15 17.33
N TYR A 49 0.41 -7.10 17.01
CA TYR A 49 1.25 -8.27 16.80
C TYR A 49 1.46 -9.06 18.08
N LEU A 50 1.86 -8.39 19.17
CA LEU A 50 2.14 -9.02 20.46
C LEU A 50 0.88 -9.66 21.07
N SER A 51 -0.28 -9.04 21.00
CA SER A 51 -1.55 -9.59 21.52
C SER A 51 -1.96 -10.90 20.85
N ARG A 52 -1.55 -11.11 19.61
CA ARG A 52 -1.82 -12.34 18.83
C ARG A 52 -0.71 -13.38 18.88
N SER A 53 0.47 -13.01 19.38
CA SER A 53 1.62 -13.90 19.44
C SER A 53 1.45 -14.96 20.54
N ALA A 54 1.45 -16.25 20.15
CA ALA A 54 1.42 -17.36 21.09
C ALA A 54 2.65 -17.35 22.03
N LEU A 55 3.82 -16.95 21.52
CA LEU A 55 5.04 -16.83 22.31
C LEU A 55 4.95 -15.71 23.35
N ALA A 56 4.38 -14.55 22.97
CA ALA A 56 4.17 -13.45 23.91
C ALA A 56 3.24 -13.86 25.06
N ARG A 57 2.18 -14.64 24.78
CA ARG A 57 1.26 -15.18 25.76
C ARG A 57 1.91 -16.23 26.69
N ARG A 58 2.95 -16.91 26.25
CA ARG A 58 3.74 -17.89 27.02
C ARG A 58 4.84 -17.24 27.91
N GLY A 59 4.82 -15.92 28.08
CA GLY A 59 5.78 -15.21 28.94
C GLY A 59 7.02 -14.65 28.21
N PHE A 60 7.22 -14.93 26.92
CA PHE A 60 8.34 -14.41 26.14
C PHE A 60 8.13 -12.95 25.64
N GLY A 61 7.08 -12.28 26.07
CA GLY A 61 6.76 -10.91 25.68
C GLY A 61 7.91 -9.90 25.87
N PRO A 62 8.63 -9.88 27.02
CA PRO A 62 9.77 -8.97 27.21
C PRO A 62 10.90 -9.19 26.20
N LEU A 63 11.28 -10.45 25.92
CA LEU A 63 12.32 -10.79 24.94
C LEU A 63 11.93 -10.36 23.53
N ILE A 64 10.69 -10.60 23.14
CA ILE A 64 10.17 -10.15 21.83
C ILE A 64 10.21 -8.62 21.74
N ARG A 65 9.83 -7.89 22.79
CA ARG A 65 9.90 -6.41 22.81
C ARG A 65 11.33 -5.92 22.68
N TRP A 66 12.28 -6.57 23.32
CA TRP A 66 13.70 -6.25 23.20
C TRP A 66 14.22 -6.46 21.76
N GLN A 67 13.88 -7.59 21.14
CA GLN A 67 14.23 -7.85 19.74
C GLN A 67 13.60 -6.82 18.80
N LEU A 68 12.32 -6.45 19.02
CA LEU A 68 11.64 -5.42 18.23
C LEU A 68 12.27 -4.03 18.46
N HIS A 69 12.81 -3.77 19.65
CA HIS A 69 13.57 -2.54 19.92
C HIS A 69 14.87 -2.50 19.11
N ALA A 70 15.65 -3.57 19.14
CA ALA A 70 16.87 -3.68 18.33
C ALA A 70 16.57 -3.56 16.82
N LEU A 71 15.47 -4.20 16.36
CA LEU A 71 15.03 -4.08 14.97
C LEU A 71 14.66 -2.62 14.60
N ARG A 72 13.99 -1.86 15.48
CA ARG A 72 13.69 -0.45 15.23
C ARG A 72 14.95 0.40 15.12
N GLN A 73 15.95 0.16 15.98
CA GLN A 73 17.24 0.85 15.91
C GLN A 73 17.94 0.57 14.57
N TRP A 74 18.03 -0.71 14.19
CA TRP A 74 18.59 -1.11 12.91
C TRP A 74 17.81 -0.52 11.73
N ASP A 75 16.46 -0.55 11.78
CA ASP A 75 15.57 -0.04 10.74
C ASP A 75 15.76 1.47 10.51
N GLN A 76 15.93 2.22 11.61
CA GLN A 76 16.21 3.66 11.56
C GLN A 76 17.62 3.95 11.06
N LEU A 77 18.65 3.28 11.59
CA LEU A 77 20.04 3.49 11.21
C LEU A 77 20.30 3.10 9.74
N SER A 78 19.75 1.98 9.30
CA SER A 78 19.88 1.54 7.90
C SER A 78 19.24 2.51 6.91
N ALA A 79 18.15 3.17 7.31
CA ALA A 79 17.50 4.18 6.47
C ALA A 79 18.34 5.46 6.30
N GLN A 80 19.28 5.77 7.22
CA GLN A 80 20.17 6.92 7.08
C GLN A 80 21.22 6.73 5.98
N ARG A 81 21.56 5.48 5.64
CA ARG A 81 22.57 5.15 4.63
C ARG A 81 22.07 5.23 3.19
N VAL A 82 20.74 5.32 3.00
CA VAL A 82 20.12 5.43 1.68
C VAL A 82 20.21 6.87 1.19
N ASP A 83 20.70 7.10 -0.03
CA ASP A 83 20.78 8.44 -0.62
C ASP A 83 19.40 9.00 -0.95
N HIS A 84 18.60 8.22 -1.69
CA HIS A 84 17.26 8.61 -2.13
C HIS A 84 16.19 7.61 -1.71
N LEU A 85 15.18 8.09 -0.96
CA LEU A 85 14.04 7.29 -0.54
C LEU A 85 12.83 7.61 -1.42
N LEU A 86 12.26 6.57 -2.03
CA LEU A 86 10.96 6.62 -2.71
C LEU A 86 9.92 5.90 -1.87
N ALA A 87 8.75 6.49 -1.71
CA ALA A 87 7.63 5.90 -0.97
C ALA A 87 6.48 5.58 -1.92
N ASN A 88 5.84 4.43 -1.75
CA ASN A 88 4.71 4.00 -2.58
C ASN A 88 3.44 4.84 -2.39
N SER A 89 3.38 5.69 -1.34
CA SER A 89 2.24 6.55 -1.05
C SER A 89 2.61 7.71 -0.12
N ARG A 90 1.75 8.73 -0.04
CA ARG A 90 1.88 9.79 0.97
C ARG A 90 1.78 9.24 2.40
N PHE A 91 1.01 8.18 2.59
CA PHE A 91 0.92 7.51 3.89
C PHE A 91 2.26 6.88 4.29
N THR A 92 2.91 6.14 3.39
CA THR A 92 4.25 5.57 3.62
C THR A 92 5.30 6.65 3.78
N ALA A 93 5.26 7.74 3.00
CA ALA A 93 6.18 8.87 3.16
C ALA A 93 6.06 9.51 4.56
N ARG A 94 4.85 9.70 5.08
CA ARG A 94 4.64 10.19 6.47
C ARG A 94 5.19 9.22 7.52
N ARG A 95 5.08 7.90 7.30
CA ARG A 95 5.66 6.89 8.20
C ARG A 95 7.18 6.91 8.16
N ILE A 96 7.78 7.05 6.98
CA ILE A 96 9.23 7.24 6.81
C ILE A 96 9.69 8.47 7.59
N GLN A 97 9.02 9.60 7.41
CA GLN A 97 9.33 10.83 8.15
C GLN A 97 9.20 10.64 9.67
N LYS A 98 8.13 9.98 10.13
CA LYS A 98 7.89 9.77 11.57
C LYS A 98 8.87 8.82 12.22
N PHE A 99 9.22 7.70 11.55
CA PHE A 99 9.99 6.61 12.15
C PHE A 99 11.49 6.72 11.88
N TRP A 100 11.88 7.27 10.74
CA TRP A 100 13.29 7.37 10.33
C TRP A 100 13.82 8.80 10.33
N GLY A 101 12.97 9.81 10.45
CA GLY A 101 13.35 11.22 10.37
C GLY A 101 13.78 11.67 8.96
N ARG A 102 13.47 10.85 7.92
CA ARG A 102 13.90 11.09 6.53
C ARG A 102 12.72 11.52 5.67
N GLN A 103 13.01 12.35 4.67
CA GLN A 103 12.06 12.66 3.59
C GLN A 103 12.09 11.56 2.53
N ALA A 104 10.93 11.28 1.92
CA ALA A 104 10.80 10.36 0.79
C ALA A 104 9.93 10.99 -0.29
N GLN A 105 10.37 10.88 -1.54
CA GLN A 105 9.56 11.26 -2.69
C GLN A 105 8.47 10.22 -2.92
N VAL A 106 7.23 10.67 -3.16
CA VAL A 106 6.12 9.75 -3.44
C VAL A 106 6.14 9.32 -4.90
N LEU A 107 6.22 8.01 -5.11
CA LEU A 107 6.07 7.36 -6.39
C LEU A 107 5.12 6.18 -6.24
N HIS A 108 3.88 6.34 -6.71
CA HIS A 108 2.87 5.28 -6.60
C HIS A 108 3.27 4.05 -7.42
N PRO A 109 3.02 2.82 -6.93
CA PRO A 109 3.42 1.59 -7.61
C PRO A 109 2.63 1.37 -8.90
N PRO A 110 3.18 0.59 -9.84
CA PRO A 110 2.50 0.25 -11.07
C PRO A 110 1.35 -0.73 -10.82
N VAL A 111 0.26 -0.55 -11.55
CA VAL A 111 -0.91 -1.44 -11.59
C VAL A 111 -1.20 -1.79 -13.05
N ALA A 112 -1.38 -3.08 -13.34
CA ALA A 112 -1.66 -3.59 -14.68
C ALA A 112 -3.13 -3.29 -15.08
N VAL A 113 -3.41 -2.02 -15.35
CA VAL A 113 -4.77 -1.52 -15.62
C VAL A 113 -5.39 -2.12 -16.88
N GLU A 114 -4.59 -2.46 -17.87
CA GLU A 114 -4.99 -3.04 -19.16
C GLU A 114 -5.64 -4.42 -19.05
N ARG A 115 -5.47 -5.10 -17.92
CA ARG A 115 -6.04 -6.42 -17.65
C ARG A 115 -7.56 -6.39 -17.43
N PHE A 116 -8.13 -5.21 -17.16
CA PHE A 116 -9.51 -5.07 -16.72
C PHE A 116 -10.37 -4.40 -17.79
N ARG A 117 -11.55 -4.98 -18.03
CA ARG A 117 -12.61 -4.36 -18.83
C ARG A 117 -13.42 -3.42 -17.93
N TRP A 118 -13.70 -2.23 -18.40
CA TRP A 118 -14.43 -1.21 -17.62
C TRP A 118 -15.85 -0.94 -18.15
N ASP A 119 -16.15 -1.41 -19.35
CA ASP A 119 -17.38 -1.19 -20.12
C ASP A 119 -18.44 -2.31 -19.93
N ALA A 120 -18.20 -3.24 -19.02
CA ALA A 120 -19.13 -4.32 -18.72
C ALA A 120 -20.35 -3.80 -17.94
N PRO A 121 -21.55 -4.39 -18.14
CA PRO A 121 -22.70 -4.13 -17.29
C PRO A 121 -22.39 -4.44 -15.82
N ARG A 122 -22.96 -3.63 -14.91
CA ARG A 122 -22.78 -3.82 -13.47
C ARG A 122 -23.87 -4.72 -12.90
N ASP A 123 -23.43 -5.74 -12.18
CA ASP A 123 -24.29 -6.63 -11.38
C ASP A 123 -24.68 -5.96 -10.04
N ASP A 124 -25.58 -6.60 -9.32
CA ASP A 124 -26.02 -6.14 -8.00
C ASP A 124 -25.10 -6.58 -6.86
N ILE A 125 -23.95 -7.22 -7.16
CA ILE A 125 -23.02 -7.75 -6.16
C ILE A 125 -21.97 -6.73 -5.73
N TYR A 126 -21.61 -6.76 -4.46
CA TYR A 126 -20.43 -6.10 -3.93
C TYR A 126 -19.25 -7.06 -3.88
N LEU A 127 -18.04 -6.57 -4.11
CA LEU A 127 -16.84 -7.40 -4.15
C LEU A 127 -15.83 -6.97 -3.07
N CYS A 128 -15.35 -7.91 -2.27
CA CYS A 128 -14.19 -7.74 -1.41
C CYS A 128 -13.12 -8.74 -1.82
N LEU A 129 -11.91 -8.28 -2.17
CA LEU A 129 -10.80 -9.12 -2.60
C LEU A 129 -9.53 -8.77 -1.84
N CYS A 130 -9.01 -9.74 -1.08
CA CYS A 130 -7.71 -9.63 -0.42
C CYS A 130 -7.28 -10.99 0.17
N ARG A 131 -6.03 -11.04 0.66
CA ARG A 131 -5.62 -12.12 1.55
C ARG A 131 -6.40 -12.06 2.87
N LEU A 132 -7.01 -13.18 3.30
CA LEU A 132 -7.86 -13.24 4.49
C LEU A 132 -7.00 -13.30 5.77
N VAL A 133 -6.48 -12.14 6.15
CA VAL A 133 -5.65 -11.93 7.34
C VAL A 133 -6.26 -10.86 8.24
N PRO A 134 -6.02 -10.89 9.56
CA PRO A 134 -6.74 -10.05 10.52
C PRO A 134 -6.66 -8.54 10.25
N TYR A 135 -5.54 -8.00 9.78
CA TYR A 135 -5.38 -6.56 9.55
C TYR A 135 -6.13 -6.03 8.32
N LYS A 136 -6.58 -6.92 7.43
CA LYS A 136 -7.43 -6.56 6.27
C LYS A 136 -8.88 -6.31 6.66
N ARG A 137 -9.28 -6.70 7.88
CA ARG A 137 -10.60 -6.45 8.47
C ARG A 137 -11.77 -6.91 7.60
N VAL A 138 -11.64 -8.08 6.95
CA VAL A 138 -12.73 -8.70 6.20
C VAL A 138 -13.91 -9.08 7.11
N ASP A 139 -13.65 -9.36 8.38
CA ASP A 139 -14.65 -9.53 9.43
C ASP A 139 -15.65 -8.35 9.47
N LEU A 140 -15.13 -7.13 9.46
CA LEU A 140 -15.93 -5.91 9.46
C LEU A 140 -16.81 -5.79 8.20
N VAL A 141 -16.26 -6.17 7.03
CA VAL A 141 -17.02 -6.17 5.77
C VAL A 141 -18.15 -7.18 5.81
N VAL A 142 -17.86 -8.42 6.22
CA VAL A 142 -18.88 -9.49 6.35
C VAL A 142 -19.99 -9.09 7.32
N GLU A 143 -19.63 -8.59 8.52
CA GLU A 143 -20.64 -8.13 9.51
C GLU A 143 -21.51 -6.98 8.98
N ALA A 144 -20.92 -6.02 8.26
CA ALA A 144 -21.65 -4.92 7.66
C ALA A 144 -22.67 -5.42 6.63
N PHE A 145 -22.26 -6.34 5.74
CA PHE A 145 -23.13 -6.88 4.69
C PHE A 145 -24.20 -7.83 5.23
N ASN A 146 -23.91 -8.55 6.32
CA ASN A 146 -24.95 -9.30 7.06
C ASN A 146 -26.07 -8.37 7.57
N ARG A 147 -25.72 -7.16 8.07
CA ARG A 147 -26.72 -6.17 8.54
C ARG A 147 -27.47 -5.51 7.40
N LEU A 148 -26.77 -5.26 6.27
CA LEU A 148 -27.37 -4.62 5.11
C LEU A 148 -28.28 -5.56 4.30
N GLY A 149 -28.07 -6.88 4.39
CA GLY A 149 -28.78 -7.88 3.56
C GLY A 149 -28.46 -7.77 2.07
N LEU A 150 -27.38 -7.11 1.70
CA LEU A 150 -26.94 -6.94 0.31
C LEU A 150 -25.96 -8.07 -0.10
N PRO A 151 -25.96 -8.47 -1.39
CA PRO A 151 -25.09 -9.54 -1.86
C PRO A 151 -23.62 -9.12 -1.86
N LEU A 152 -22.78 -9.87 -1.13
CA LEU A 152 -21.34 -9.69 -1.05
C LEU A 152 -20.61 -10.95 -1.52
N VAL A 153 -19.67 -10.78 -2.44
CA VAL A 153 -18.70 -11.81 -2.82
C VAL A 153 -17.34 -11.46 -2.20
N VAL A 154 -16.79 -12.42 -1.44
CA VAL A 154 -15.46 -12.33 -0.85
C VAL A 154 -14.53 -13.28 -1.58
N VAL A 155 -13.48 -12.74 -2.19
CA VAL A 155 -12.45 -13.51 -2.91
C VAL A 155 -11.13 -13.43 -2.16
N GLY A 156 -10.48 -14.57 -2.02
CA GLY A 156 -9.19 -14.70 -1.37
C GLY A 156 -9.12 -15.88 -0.41
N ASP A 157 -7.93 -16.09 0.13
CA ASP A 157 -7.67 -17.15 1.10
C ASP A 157 -6.74 -16.65 2.22
N GLY A 158 -6.72 -17.37 3.33
CA GLY A 158 -5.88 -17.03 4.47
C GLY A 158 -6.36 -17.62 5.80
N PRO A 159 -5.62 -17.39 6.88
CA PRO A 159 -5.91 -17.98 8.20
C PRO A 159 -7.28 -17.62 8.78
N GLU A 160 -7.89 -16.51 8.34
CA GLU A 160 -9.23 -16.07 8.80
C GLU A 160 -10.39 -16.77 8.07
N ARG A 161 -10.13 -17.56 7.01
CA ARG A 161 -11.17 -18.12 6.15
C ARG A 161 -12.26 -18.86 6.93
N LYS A 162 -11.91 -19.83 7.77
CA LYS A 162 -12.90 -20.62 8.54
C LYS A 162 -13.75 -19.74 9.47
N ARG A 163 -13.12 -18.73 10.08
CA ARG A 163 -13.82 -17.78 10.94
C ARG A 163 -14.80 -16.92 10.15
N LEU A 164 -14.40 -16.48 8.96
CA LEU A 164 -15.25 -15.65 8.08
C LEU A 164 -16.40 -16.47 7.48
N GLU A 165 -16.18 -17.74 7.12
CA GLU A 165 -17.23 -18.67 6.68
C GLU A 165 -18.29 -18.88 7.80
N ALA A 166 -17.86 -19.01 9.04
CA ALA A 166 -18.78 -19.14 10.20
C ALA A 166 -19.52 -17.82 10.52
N LEU A 167 -18.96 -16.67 10.12
CA LEU A 167 -19.56 -15.34 10.32
C LEU A 167 -20.54 -14.96 9.20
N ALA A 168 -20.35 -15.50 8.00
CA ALA A 168 -21.09 -15.16 6.80
C ALA A 168 -22.57 -15.52 6.92
N GLY A 169 -23.44 -14.53 6.68
CA GLY A 169 -24.87 -14.72 6.55
C GLY A 169 -25.29 -15.14 5.12
N PRO A 170 -26.59 -15.29 4.86
CA PRO A 170 -27.10 -15.87 3.62
C PRO A 170 -26.78 -15.06 2.35
N THR A 171 -26.48 -13.77 2.48
CA THR A 171 -26.13 -12.88 1.35
C THR A 171 -24.62 -12.74 1.11
N VAL A 172 -23.80 -13.39 1.92
CA VAL A 172 -22.33 -13.30 1.82
C VAL A 172 -21.76 -14.62 1.32
N THR A 173 -21.05 -14.57 0.20
CA THR A 173 -20.43 -15.76 -0.41
C THR A 173 -18.91 -15.65 -0.39
N LEU A 174 -18.21 -16.63 0.20
CA LEU A 174 -16.76 -16.72 0.17
C LEU A 174 -16.34 -17.71 -0.93
N LEU A 175 -15.75 -17.22 -2.02
CA LEU A 175 -15.34 -18.06 -3.16
C LEU A 175 -13.95 -18.70 -2.96
N GLY A 176 -13.21 -18.27 -1.94
CA GLY A 176 -11.82 -18.70 -1.82
C GLY A 176 -10.93 -18.05 -2.89
N ARG A 177 -9.81 -18.70 -3.21
CA ARG A 177 -8.87 -18.21 -4.24
C ARG A 177 -9.47 -18.44 -5.63
N GLN A 178 -9.44 -17.42 -6.46
CA GLN A 178 -9.93 -17.45 -7.84
C GLN A 178 -8.77 -17.22 -8.82
N SER A 179 -8.99 -17.58 -10.10
CA SER A 179 -8.04 -17.29 -11.18
C SER A 179 -7.98 -15.77 -11.44
N GLN A 180 -6.96 -15.32 -12.15
CA GLN A 180 -6.82 -13.90 -12.50
C GLN A 180 -7.94 -13.42 -13.43
N GLU A 181 -8.40 -14.29 -14.32
CA GLU A 181 -9.49 -14.05 -15.25
C GLU A 181 -10.82 -13.88 -14.50
N GLN A 182 -11.12 -14.80 -13.57
CA GLN A 182 -12.31 -14.71 -12.71
C GLN A 182 -12.31 -13.46 -11.83
N VAL A 183 -11.14 -13.08 -11.29
CA VAL A 183 -10.99 -11.84 -10.52
C VAL A 183 -11.27 -10.62 -11.41
N ALA A 184 -10.74 -10.60 -12.64
CA ALA A 184 -10.96 -9.49 -13.56
C ALA A 184 -12.44 -9.39 -13.96
N GLU A 185 -13.14 -10.51 -14.18
CA GLU A 185 -14.56 -10.56 -14.47
C GLU A 185 -15.40 -10.01 -13.31
N LEU A 186 -15.15 -10.50 -12.08
CA LEU A 186 -15.83 -10.01 -10.88
C LEU A 186 -15.62 -8.51 -10.64
N MET A 187 -14.40 -8.01 -10.85
CA MET A 187 -14.11 -6.57 -10.74
C MET A 187 -14.83 -5.76 -11.82
N SER A 188 -14.94 -6.30 -13.04
CA SER A 188 -15.58 -5.63 -14.17
C SER A 188 -17.10 -5.57 -14.04
N SER A 189 -17.72 -6.50 -13.30
CA SER A 189 -19.18 -6.58 -13.17
C SER A 189 -19.72 -6.13 -11.80
N CYS A 190 -18.91 -6.10 -10.74
CA CYS A 190 -19.40 -5.74 -9.41
C CYS A 190 -19.98 -4.31 -9.34
N ARG A 191 -21.02 -4.11 -8.50
CA ARG A 191 -21.61 -2.78 -8.22
C ARG A 191 -20.61 -1.83 -7.59
N ALA A 192 -19.83 -2.32 -6.64
CA ALA A 192 -18.72 -1.60 -6.02
C ALA A 192 -17.72 -2.57 -5.39
N PHE A 193 -16.48 -2.14 -5.31
CA PHE A 193 -15.42 -2.84 -4.59
C PHE A 193 -15.35 -2.31 -3.14
N VAL A 194 -15.41 -3.20 -2.15
CA VAL A 194 -15.45 -2.82 -0.72
C VAL A 194 -14.15 -3.19 -0.04
N TYR A 195 -13.57 -2.25 0.69
CA TYR A 195 -12.28 -2.46 1.34
C TYR A 195 -12.16 -1.76 2.71
N ALA A 196 -12.03 -2.52 3.79
CA ALA A 196 -11.96 -2.00 5.15
C ALA A 196 -10.55 -2.03 5.78
N GLY A 197 -9.56 -2.57 5.07
CA GLY A 197 -8.18 -2.65 5.55
C GLY A 197 -7.44 -1.31 5.49
N LEU A 198 -6.53 -1.09 6.44
CA LEU A 198 -5.57 0.02 6.37
C LEU A 198 -4.38 -0.40 5.49
N GLU A 199 -4.27 0.20 4.30
CA GLU A 199 -3.21 -0.10 3.33
C GLU A 199 -2.15 0.97 3.24
N ASP A 200 -0.95 0.55 2.84
CA ASP A 200 0.11 1.50 2.49
C ASP A 200 -0.19 2.19 1.15
N PHE A 201 -0.69 1.45 0.16
CA PHE A 201 -1.14 1.99 -1.13
C PHE A 201 -2.54 1.46 -1.51
N GLY A 202 -2.70 0.14 -1.64
CA GLY A 202 -3.95 -0.51 -2.04
C GLY A 202 -4.01 -0.78 -3.55
N ILE A 203 -3.31 -1.80 -4.03
CA ILE A 203 -3.33 -2.20 -5.45
C ILE A 203 -4.73 -2.66 -5.86
N ALA A 204 -5.37 -3.56 -5.10
CA ALA A 204 -6.69 -4.09 -5.45
C ALA A 204 -7.80 -3.03 -5.60
N PRO A 205 -7.90 -1.98 -4.76
CA PRO A 205 -8.76 -0.83 -5.03
C PRO A 205 -8.48 -0.13 -6.37
N VAL A 206 -7.21 0.00 -6.77
CA VAL A 206 -6.85 0.60 -8.07
C VAL A 206 -7.21 -0.34 -9.22
N GLU A 207 -7.03 -1.66 -9.07
CA GLU A 207 -7.48 -2.67 -10.03
C GLU A 207 -9.00 -2.61 -10.22
N ALA A 208 -9.77 -2.47 -9.14
CA ALA A 208 -11.22 -2.28 -9.22
C ALA A 208 -11.58 -0.99 -9.99
N MET A 209 -10.88 0.12 -9.74
CA MET A 209 -11.07 1.35 -10.51
C MET A 209 -10.64 1.18 -11.97
N ALA A 210 -9.60 0.39 -12.25
CA ALA A 210 -9.22 0.04 -13.63
C ALA A 210 -10.31 -0.76 -14.34
N ALA A 211 -11.11 -1.53 -13.60
CA ALA A 211 -12.32 -2.19 -14.08
C ALA A 211 -13.56 -1.26 -14.12
N GLY A 212 -13.38 0.04 -13.89
CA GLY A 212 -14.47 1.03 -13.82
C GLY A 212 -15.35 0.89 -12.57
N ALA A 213 -15.02 0.03 -11.61
CA ALA A 213 -15.80 -0.17 -10.40
C ALA A 213 -15.51 0.94 -9.37
N PRO A 214 -16.55 1.56 -8.79
CA PRO A 214 -16.35 2.48 -7.67
C PRO A 214 -15.85 1.72 -6.43
N VAL A 215 -15.05 2.40 -5.61
CA VAL A 215 -14.48 1.85 -4.38
C VAL A 215 -15.19 2.41 -3.15
N ILE A 216 -15.67 1.53 -2.26
CA ILE A 216 -16.11 1.93 -0.92
C ILE A 216 -15.02 1.49 0.06
N GLY A 217 -14.26 2.43 0.60
CA GLY A 217 -13.05 2.12 1.35
C GLY A 217 -12.84 2.93 2.60
N LEU A 218 -11.97 2.43 3.48
CA LEU A 218 -11.55 3.17 4.67
C LEU A 218 -10.79 4.44 4.27
N GLY A 219 -11.26 5.60 4.70
CA GLY A 219 -10.67 6.92 4.44
C GLY A 219 -9.36 7.16 5.19
N ARG A 220 -8.46 6.17 5.19
CA ARG A 220 -7.15 6.22 5.84
C ARG A 220 -6.10 5.49 5.00
N GLY A 221 -4.83 5.82 5.21
CA GLY A 221 -3.73 5.17 4.51
C GLY A 221 -3.63 5.54 3.04
N GLY A 222 -3.25 4.57 2.20
CA GLY A 222 -3.03 4.76 0.76
C GLY A 222 -4.30 5.01 -0.05
N LEU A 223 -5.48 4.64 0.47
CA LEU A 223 -6.74 4.94 -0.22
C LEU A 223 -7.00 6.44 -0.36
N LEU A 224 -6.44 7.27 0.53
CA LEU A 224 -6.48 8.73 0.40
C LEU A 224 -5.68 9.26 -0.81
N ASP A 225 -4.77 8.46 -1.36
CA ASP A 225 -4.01 8.80 -2.56
C ASP A 225 -4.71 8.34 -3.84
N THR A 226 -5.54 7.30 -3.74
CA THR A 226 -6.09 6.58 -4.90
C THR A 226 -7.57 6.85 -5.13
N VAL A 227 -8.38 7.02 -4.08
CA VAL A 227 -9.83 7.19 -4.18
C VAL A 227 -10.23 8.65 -4.03
N ARG A 228 -10.99 9.16 -5.00
CA ARG A 228 -11.66 10.47 -4.94
C ARG A 228 -13.07 10.27 -4.37
N CYS A 229 -13.32 10.86 -3.20
CA CYS A 229 -14.56 10.62 -2.48
C CYS A 229 -15.73 11.40 -3.06
N ALA A 230 -16.85 10.72 -3.33
CA ALA A 230 -18.08 11.31 -3.86
C ALA A 230 -18.74 12.33 -2.91
N THR A 231 -18.43 12.28 -1.62
CA THR A 231 -18.94 13.27 -0.64
C THR A 231 -18.34 14.67 -0.84
N THR A 232 -17.20 14.78 -1.53
CA THR A 232 -16.56 16.07 -1.85
C THR A 232 -16.91 16.59 -3.25
N GLY A 233 -17.60 15.81 -4.07
CA GLY A 233 -18.02 16.14 -5.44
C GLY A 233 -18.14 14.89 -6.30
N LEU A 234 -19.16 14.85 -7.14
CA LEU A 234 -19.46 13.65 -7.97
C LEU A 234 -18.67 13.62 -9.28
N GLU A 235 -18.39 14.77 -9.86
CA GLU A 235 -17.84 14.89 -11.23
C GLU A 235 -16.56 14.11 -11.47
N GLN A 236 -15.70 14.00 -10.46
CA GLN A 236 -14.44 13.27 -10.55
C GLN A 236 -14.31 12.16 -9.50
N ALA A 237 -15.43 11.81 -8.88
CA ALA A 237 -15.41 10.81 -7.84
C ALA A 237 -15.13 9.41 -8.38
N THR A 238 -14.39 8.61 -7.63
CA THR A 238 -14.11 7.21 -7.95
C THR A 238 -14.63 6.26 -6.88
N GLY A 239 -15.33 6.79 -5.87
CA GLY A 239 -15.88 5.97 -4.80
C GLY A 239 -16.31 6.77 -3.58
N VAL A 240 -16.46 6.08 -2.46
CA VAL A 240 -16.86 6.62 -1.15
C VAL A 240 -15.87 6.20 -0.09
N LEU A 241 -15.46 7.13 0.75
CA LEU A 241 -14.55 6.85 1.86
C LEU A 241 -15.31 6.98 3.20
N PHE A 242 -15.28 5.93 4.02
CA PHE A 242 -15.82 5.96 5.37
C PHE A 242 -14.72 6.27 6.41
N PRO A 243 -15.00 7.10 7.43
CA PRO A 243 -13.98 7.66 8.30
C PRO A 243 -13.40 6.66 9.32
N ASP A 244 -14.25 5.78 9.87
CA ASP A 244 -13.88 4.92 10.98
C ASP A 244 -13.90 3.44 10.61
N GLN A 245 -12.87 2.70 11.03
CA GLN A 245 -12.76 1.26 10.80
C GLN A 245 -13.73 0.49 11.71
N SER A 246 -15.04 0.73 11.52
CA SER A 246 -16.14 0.14 12.27
C SER A 246 -17.23 -0.36 11.34
N VAL A 247 -18.01 -1.34 11.81
CA VAL A 247 -19.16 -1.87 11.08
C VAL A 247 -20.19 -0.78 10.80
N GLY A 248 -20.48 0.08 11.81
CA GLY A 248 -21.44 1.18 11.67
C GLY A 248 -21.05 2.14 10.56
N SER A 249 -19.81 2.60 10.56
CA SER A 249 -19.30 3.54 9.55
C SER A 249 -19.35 2.98 8.13
N LEU A 250 -19.06 1.68 7.95
CA LEU A 250 -19.20 1.03 6.63
C LEU A 250 -20.67 0.88 6.25
N VAL A 251 -21.55 0.48 7.18
CA VAL A 251 -23.00 0.38 6.92
C VAL A 251 -23.57 1.74 6.49
N GLU A 252 -23.22 2.82 7.16
CA GLU A 252 -23.63 4.18 6.80
C GLU A 252 -23.15 4.56 5.38
N ALA A 253 -21.91 4.28 5.06
CA ALA A 253 -21.33 4.58 3.74
C ALA A 253 -22.03 3.80 2.61
N VAL A 254 -22.27 2.49 2.80
CA VAL A 254 -22.99 1.66 1.82
C VAL A 254 -24.45 2.08 1.71
N THR A 255 -25.11 2.36 2.83
CA THR A 255 -26.50 2.84 2.85
C THR A 255 -26.64 4.16 2.09
N TRP A 256 -25.74 5.11 2.31
CA TRP A 256 -25.69 6.37 1.57
C TRP A 256 -25.46 6.14 0.06
N PHE A 257 -24.51 5.25 -0.28
CA PHE A 257 -24.20 4.87 -1.67
C PHE A 257 -25.43 4.31 -2.39
N GLU A 258 -26.20 3.45 -1.73
CA GLU A 258 -27.44 2.86 -2.28
C GLU A 258 -28.59 3.88 -2.37
N GLN A 259 -28.91 4.57 -1.27
CA GLN A 259 -30.01 5.53 -1.23
C GLN A 259 -29.86 6.66 -2.23
N LYS A 260 -28.65 7.16 -2.40
CA LYS A 260 -28.33 8.18 -3.40
C LYS A 260 -28.07 7.62 -4.78
N ARG A 261 -28.11 6.28 -4.95
CA ARG A 261 -27.79 5.60 -6.21
C ARG A 261 -26.48 6.09 -6.81
N ILE A 262 -25.45 6.27 -5.97
CA ILE A 262 -24.15 6.85 -6.38
C ILE A 262 -23.53 6.05 -7.54
N TRP A 263 -23.68 4.72 -7.54
CA TRP A 263 -23.20 3.85 -8.60
C TRP A 263 -23.78 4.15 -9.99
N ARG A 264 -24.96 4.83 -10.08
CA ARG A 264 -25.52 5.33 -11.36
C ARG A 264 -25.03 6.71 -11.76
N GLN A 265 -24.47 7.45 -10.82
CA GLN A 265 -24.02 8.84 -11.03
C GLN A 265 -22.52 8.89 -11.33
N LEU A 266 -21.79 7.84 -11.01
CA LEU A 266 -20.36 7.72 -11.30
C LEU A 266 -20.16 7.16 -12.70
N ASP A 267 -19.32 7.84 -13.48
CA ASP A 267 -18.94 7.39 -14.81
C ASP A 267 -17.79 6.37 -14.74
N ALA A 268 -18.05 5.14 -15.19
CA ALA A 268 -17.06 4.08 -15.24
C ALA A 268 -15.84 4.43 -16.10
N ALA A 269 -16.02 5.18 -17.19
CA ALA A 269 -14.91 5.63 -18.03
C ALA A 269 -14.03 6.65 -17.29
N ALA A 270 -14.63 7.58 -16.54
CA ALA A 270 -13.88 8.54 -15.72
C ALA A 270 -13.12 7.85 -14.58
N ILE A 271 -13.73 6.84 -13.93
CA ILE A 271 -13.06 6.01 -12.91
C ILE A 271 -11.86 5.29 -13.53
N ARG A 272 -12.04 4.66 -14.70
CA ARG A 272 -10.97 4.01 -15.46
C ARG A 272 -9.85 5.00 -15.82
N GLN A 273 -10.20 6.16 -16.35
CA GLN A 273 -9.23 7.19 -16.72
C GLN A 273 -8.40 7.65 -15.52
N TRP A 274 -9.01 7.74 -14.35
CA TRP A 274 -8.28 8.05 -13.13
C TRP A 274 -7.27 6.95 -12.77
N ALA A 275 -7.60 5.67 -12.94
CA ALA A 275 -6.71 4.54 -12.67
C ALA A 275 -5.51 4.47 -13.64
N GLU A 276 -5.65 4.99 -14.89
CA GLU A 276 -4.57 5.00 -15.89
C GLU A 276 -3.29 5.72 -15.43
N ARG A 277 -3.39 6.64 -14.49
CA ARG A 277 -2.22 7.31 -13.89
C ARG A 277 -1.27 6.38 -13.14
N PHE A 278 -1.74 5.17 -12.78
CA PHE A 278 -1.00 4.14 -12.07
C PHE A 278 -0.48 3.04 -12.99
N ARG A 279 -0.64 3.17 -14.31
CA ARG A 279 -0.15 2.17 -15.28
C ARG A 279 1.38 2.02 -15.22
N PRO A 280 1.92 0.85 -15.63
CA PRO A 280 3.35 0.56 -15.60
C PRO A 280 4.21 1.59 -16.32
N GLU A 281 3.76 2.10 -17.48
CA GLU A 281 4.50 3.09 -18.28
C GLU A 281 4.62 4.43 -17.54
N ALA A 282 3.56 4.86 -16.84
CA ALA A 282 3.58 6.08 -16.04
C ALA A 282 4.53 5.95 -14.83
N PHE A 283 4.55 4.77 -14.19
CA PHE A 283 5.53 4.47 -13.14
C PHE A 283 6.94 4.50 -13.68
N LYS A 284 7.22 3.78 -14.79
CA LYS A 284 8.53 3.69 -15.41
C LYS A 284 9.07 5.06 -15.76
N ALA A 285 8.28 5.89 -16.45
CA ALA A 285 8.71 7.24 -16.85
C ALA A 285 9.10 8.11 -15.63
N ARG A 286 8.30 8.06 -14.56
CA ARG A 286 8.58 8.83 -13.32
C ARG A 286 9.78 8.28 -12.57
N PHE A 287 9.92 6.95 -12.51
CA PHE A 287 11.06 6.30 -11.87
C PHE A 287 12.37 6.65 -12.59
N GLU A 288 12.39 6.55 -13.92
CA GLU A 288 13.56 6.93 -14.74
C GLU A 288 13.92 8.40 -14.60
N ALA A 289 12.94 9.30 -14.58
CA ALA A 289 13.18 10.73 -14.37
C ALA A 289 13.83 10.99 -12.98
N THR A 290 13.29 10.34 -11.94
CA THR A 290 13.86 10.45 -10.58
C THR A 290 15.26 9.86 -10.51
N LEU A 291 15.48 8.71 -11.13
CA LEU A 291 16.79 8.06 -11.17
C LEU A 291 17.84 8.93 -11.87
N ARG A 292 17.51 9.49 -13.05
CA ARG A 292 18.40 10.41 -13.79
C ARG A 292 18.76 11.63 -12.96
N GLN A 293 17.79 12.23 -12.28
CA GLN A 293 18.03 13.39 -11.41
C GLN A 293 18.97 13.03 -10.25
N ALA A 294 18.71 11.90 -9.57
CA ALA A 294 19.53 11.42 -8.48
C ALA A 294 20.97 11.10 -8.94
N TRP A 295 21.09 10.45 -10.12
CA TRP A 295 22.38 10.12 -10.73
C TRP A 295 23.20 11.35 -11.07
N THR A 296 22.62 12.33 -11.75
CA THR A 296 23.31 13.59 -12.09
C THR A 296 23.79 14.34 -10.84
N ALA A 297 22.96 14.40 -9.81
CA ALA A 297 23.31 15.02 -8.54
C ALA A 297 24.45 14.27 -7.82
N HIS A 298 24.45 12.93 -7.89
CA HIS A 298 25.52 12.09 -7.33
C HIS A 298 26.84 12.29 -8.06
N GLN A 299 26.86 12.23 -9.40
CA GLN A 299 28.05 12.47 -10.21
C GLN A 299 28.67 13.85 -9.94
N SER A 300 27.82 14.88 -9.82
CA SER A 300 28.31 16.23 -9.49
C SER A 300 28.99 16.30 -8.10
N ARG A 301 28.49 15.59 -7.12
CA ARG A 301 29.10 15.50 -5.77
C ARG A 301 30.45 14.77 -5.83
N CYS A 302 30.52 13.64 -6.53
CA CYS A 302 31.75 12.87 -6.69
C CYS A 302 32.81 13.67 -7.45
N ALA A 303 32.45 14.42 -8.49
CA ALA A 303 33.35 15.28 -9.25
C ALA A 303 33.94 16.42 -8.39
N VAL A 304 33.12 17.06 -7.56
CA VAL A 304 33.60 18.09 -6.60
C VAL A 304 34.54 17.49 -5.58
N ALA A 305 34.24 16.31 -5.02
CA ALA A 305 35.12 15.63 -4.08
C ALA A 305 36.46 15.20 -4.71
N ALA A 306 36.47 14.86 -6.01
CA ALA A 306 37.70 14.53 -6.75
C ALA A 306 38.54 15.77 -7.14
N SER A 307 37.91 16.94 -7.27
CA SER A 307 38.55 18.19 -7.69
C SER A 307 39.07 19.05 -6.54
N ASP A 308 38.94 18.60 -5.28
CA ASP A 308 39.53 19.25 -4.10
C ASP A 308 40.84 18.55 -3.67
N PRO A 309 41.90 18.64 -4.49
CA PRO A 309 43.23 18.15 -4.10
C PRO A 309 44.05 19.29 -3.55
N ALA A 310 43.96 19.56 -2.31
CA ALA A 310 44.86 20.50 -1.69
C ALA A 310 44.29 21.83 -1.22
N GLY A 311 43.92 21.85 -0.01
CA GLY A 311 43.64 23.04 0.78
C GLY A 311 43.94 22.88 2.26
N MET A 312 44.68 21.83 2.68
CA MET A 312 45.20 21.79 4.02
C MET A 312 46.66 22.22 4.01
N PRO A 313 47.00 23.39 4.57
CA PRO A 313 48.41 23.68 4.93
C PRO A 313 48.88 22.62 5.91
N ALA A 314 50.04 22.05 5.66
CA ALA A 314 50.67 21.11 6.58
C ALA A 314 50.65 21.69 8.00
N LEU A 315 49.93 21.06 8.91
CA LEU A 315 50.08 21.28 10.32
C LEU A 315 51.48 20.78 10.69
N GLN A 316 52.39 21.73 10.85
CA GLN A 316 53.67 21.47 11.57
C GLN A 316 53.31 21.28 13.04
N LEU A 317 53.44 20.05 13.52
CA LEU A 317 53.44 19.71 14.94
C LEU A 317 54.78 20.07 15.55
#